data_6f935f5c5a792b310f4b5b0801223bde
#
_entry.id   6f935f5c5a792b310f4b5b0801223bde
#
_cell.length_a   1.000
_cell.length_b   1.000
_cell.length_c   1.000
_cell.angle_alpha   90.00
_cell.angle_beta   90.00
_cell.angle_gamma   90.00
#
_symmetry.space_group_name_H-M   'P 1'
#
loop_
_entity.id
_entity.type
_entity.pdbx_description
1 polymer ?
#
loop_
_entity_poly.entity_id
_entity_poly.type
_entity_poly.pdbx_seq_one_letter_code
_entity_poly.pdbx_strand_id
1 'polypeptide(L)'
;GVLVVCVNKATKAIQFLMSDTKVYRATLSLGKSTDTYDASGKILEEKEVGQISQAQVIDVLNSFLGKSKQKPPIYSAIKVNGKKLYEYARNGEEVEIKERDIEIMMIELIDFSNNEIVFDVKCSKGTYIRSLCVDIAKKLGYPGHMSHLERRQAGRFLITDCITLEQLENDDYSLHSIDDALCGFPQLKLDDPTPVYHGKQIKSDLTGQVAIYDNQNHLLAIYESTGQGYLKNVRGLW
;
A
#
# COMPACT_ATOMS: atom_id res chain seq x y z
N GLY A 1 4.55 -1.72 12.24
CA GLY A 1 4.50 -0.75 11.12
C GLY A 1 3.18 0.00 11.08
N VAL A 2 3.10 1.02 10.23
CA VAL A 2 1.93 1.92 10.11
C VAL A 2 0.64 1.17 9.79
N LEU A 3 -0.39 1.33 10.61
CA LEU A 3 -1.75 0.89 10.34
C LEU A 3 -2.71 2.08 10.54
N VAL A 4 -3.36 2.50 9.46
CA VAL A 4 -4.38 3.56 9.53
C VAL A 4 -5.71 2.94 9.95
N VAL A 5 -6.23 3.37 11.09
CA VAL A 5 -7.52 2.95 11.64
C VAL A 5 -8.48 4.13 11.59
N CYS A 6 -9.65 3.93 10.99
CA CYS A 6 -10.69 4.95 10.93
C CYS A 6 -11.85 4.57 11.84
N VAL A 7 -12.31 5.51 12.66
CA VAL A 7 -13.44 5.31 13.59
C VAL A 7 -14.59 6.22 13.25
N ASN A 8 -15.81 5.83 13.58
CA ASN A 8 -17.03 6.61 13.40
C ASN A 8 -17.17 7.14 11.95
N LYS A 9 -17.42 8.44 11.80
CA LYS A 9 -17.60 9.08 10.48
C LYS A 9 -16.35 8.97 9.58
N ALA A 10 -15.14 8.87 10.16
CA ALA A 10 -13.90 8.73 9.40
C ALA A 10 -13.83 7.44 8.56
N THR A 11 -14.63 6.42 8.88
CA THR A 11 -14.75 5.21 8.06
C THR A 11 -15.20 5.52 6.63
N LYS A 12 -15.93 6.62 6.40
CA LYS A 12 -16.33 7.08 5.07
C LYS A 12 -15.14 7.54 4.22
N ALA A 13 -14.02 7.93 4.85
CA ALA A 13 -12.81 8.41 4.19
C ALA A 13 -11.84 7.27 3.78
N ILE A 14 -12.01 6.05 4.28
CA ILE A 14 -11.09 4.91 4.05
C ILE A 14 -10.75 4.73 2.56
N GLN A 15 -11.76 4.79 1.68
CA GLN A 15 -11.56 4.56 0.25
C GLN A 15 -10.55 5.53 -0.39
N PHE A 16 -10.44 6.74 0.12
CA PHE A 16 -9.53 7.76 -0.36
C PHE A 16 -8.11 7.55 0.19
N LEU A 17 -7.98 7.10 1.44
CA LEU A 17 -6.71 6.82 2.09
C LEU A 17 -6.05 5.53 1.59
N MET A 18 -6.84 4.55 1.11
CA MET A 18 -6.33 3.28 0.60
C MET A 18 -5.68 3.37 -0.80
N SER A 19 -5.95 4.43 -1.56
CA SER A 19 -5.41 4.61 -2.93
C SER A 19 -3.96 5.05 -2.95
N ASP A 20 -3.42 5.51 -1.82
CA ASP A 20 -2.09 6.08 -1.70
C ASP A 20 -0.96 5.06 -1.84
N THR A 21 0.23 5.60 -2.13
CA THR A 21 1.48 4.84 -2.13
C THR A 21 1.85 4.39 -0.71
N LYS A 22 2.68 3.36 -0.61
CA LYS A 22 3.20 2.84 0.65
C LYS A 22 4.71 2.78 0.60
N VAL A 23 5.35 3.00 1.74
CA VAL A 23 6.79 2.76 1.91
C VAL A 23 6.97 1.64 2.91
N TYR A 24 7.79 0.67 2.53
CA TYR A 24 8.14 -0.47 3.37
C TYR A 24 9.65 -0.55 3.54
N ARG A 25 10.08 -0.97 4.73
CA ARG A 25 11.38 -1.58 4.95
C ARG A 25 11.19 -3.09 4.96
N ALA A 26 11.92 -3.78 4.11
CA ALA A 26 11.87 -5.23 3.99
C ALA A 26 13.25 -5.83 4.18
N THR A 27 13.29 -7.03 4.75
CA THR A 27 14.48 -7.87 4.76
C THR A 27 14.20 -9.10 3.91
N LEU A 28 15.00 -9.29 2.88
CA LEU A 28 15.06 -10.49 2.06
C LEU A 28 16.17 -11.39 2.59
N SER A 29 15.86 -12.63 2.95
CA SER A 29 16.81 -13.67 3.30
C SER A 29 17.05 -14.57 2.10
N LEU A 30 18.31 -14.68 1.64
CA LEU A 30 18.73 -15.53 0.54
C LEU A 30 19.06 -16.95 1.03
N GLY A 31 19.04 -17.91 0.10
CA GLY A 31 19.43 -19.30 0.33
C GLY A 31 18.26 -20.24 0.64
N LYS A 32 17.08 -19.73 0.98
CA LYS A 32 15.89 -20.55 1.26
C LYS A 32 14.64 -19.92 0.67
N SER A 33 13.81 -20.73 -0.01
CA SER A 33 12.47 -20.32 -0.42
C SER A 33 11.41 -20.99 0.43
N THR A 34 10.24 -20.36 0.58
CA THR A 34 9.11 -20.87 1.34
C THR A 34 7.82 -20.81 0.52
N ASP A 35 6.83 -21.63 0.87
CA ASP A 35 5.54 -21.70 0.20
C ASP A 35 4.69 -20.41 0.38
N THR A 36 4.91 -19.66 1.47
CA THR A 36 4.23 -18.39 1.74
C THR A 36 4.98 -17.16 1.23
N TYR A 37 6.23 -17.34 0.75
CA TYR A 37 7.17 -16.28 0.39
C TYR A 37 7.64 -15.42 1.59
N ASP A 38 7.35 -15.85 2.83
CA ASP A 38 7.81 -15.23 4.07
C ASP A 38 8.33 -16.30 5.06
N ALA A 39 8.92 -15.87 6.17
CA ALA A 39 9.55 -16.75 7.15
C ALA A 39 8.58 -17.70 7.88
N SER A 40 7.26 -17.51 7.75
CA SER A 40 6.26 -18.37 8.40
C SER A 40 5.94 -19.65 7.61
N GLY A 41 6.39 -19.73 6.36
CA GLY A 41 6.10 -20.82 5.44
C GLY A 41 7.02 -22.04 5.61
N LYS A 42 6.63 -23.14 4.97
CA LYS A 42 7.46 -24.33 4.87
C LYS A 42 8.56 -24.10 3.84
N ILE A 43 9.77 -24.54 4.17
CA ILE A 43 10.91 -24.47 3.25
C ILE A 43 10.64 -25.40 2.07
N LEU A 44 10.77 -24.87 0.85
CA LEU A 44 10.62 -25.61 -0.41
C LEU A 44 11.97 -25.94 -1.05
N GLU A 45 12.94 -25.01 -0.96
CA GLU A 45 14.26 -25.14 -1.57
C GLU A 45 15.31 -24.50 -0.67
N GLU A 46 16.47 -25.13 -0.58
CA GLU A 46 17.67 -24.60 0.06
C GLU A 46 18.85 -24.65 -0.92
N LYS A 47 19.64 -23.58 -0.93
CA LYS A 47 20.85 -23.47 -1.75
C LYS A 47 21.87 -22.59 -1.02
N GLU A 48 23.11 -23.06 -0.94
CA GLU A 48 24.19 -22.27 -0.38
C GLU A 48 24.40 -20.99 -1.23
N VAL A 49 24.52 -19.85 -0.55
CA VAL A 49 24.71 -18.56 -1.20
C VAL A 49 26.21 -18.31 -1.35
N GLY A 50 26.66 -18.18 -2.60
CA GLY A 50 28.03 -17.81 -2.92
C GLY A 50 28.29 -16.31 -2.68
N GLN A 51 29.45 -15.86 -3.14
CA GLN A 51 29.79 -14.45 -3.01
C GLN A 51 28.93 -13.58 -3.93
N ILE A 52 28.27 -12.61 -3.33
CA ILE A 52 27.50 -11.58 -4.01
C ILE A 52 28.10 -10.23 -3.59
N SER A 53 28.41 -9.37 -4.54
CA SER A 53 28.87 -8.02 -4.24
C SER A 53 27.68 -7.09 -3.95
N GLN A 54 27.91 -6.07 -3.13
CA GLN A 54 26.90 -5.04 -2.88
C GLN A 54 26.45 -4.33 -4.18
N ALA A 55 27.36 -4.15 -5.11
CA ALA A 55 27.06 -3.57 -6.43
C ALA A 55 26.05 -4.42 -7.21
N GLN A 56 26.21 -5.75 -7.23
CA GLN A 56 25.23 -6.65 -7.86
C GLN A 56 23.86 -6.56 -7.21
N VAL A 57 23.80 -6.43 -5.87
CA VAL A 57 22.53 -6.25 -5.17
C VAL A 57 21.87 -4.94 -5.60
N ILE A 58 22.61 -3.83 -5.61
CA ILE A 58 22.11 -2.50 -6.02
C ILE A 58 21.60 -2.54 -7.47
N ASP A 59 22.34 -3.15 -8.39
CA ASP A 59 21.94 -3.25 -9.81
C ASP A 59 20.63 -4.06 -9.95
N VAL A 60 20.51 -5.16 -9.22
CA VAL A 60 19.27 -5.96 -9.22
C VAL A 60 18.11 -5.18 -8.63
N LEU A 61 18.27 -4.50 -7.48
CA LEU A 61 17.23 -3.66 -6.90
C LEU A 61 16.76 -2.59 -7.90
N ASN A 62 17.69 -1.84 -8.47
CA ASN A 62 17.39 -0.77 -9.44
C ASN A 62 16.64 -1.28 -10.68
N SER A 63 16.83 -2.53 -11.06
CA SER A 63 16.13 -3.14 -12.21
C SER A 63 14.64 -3.38 -11.99
N PHE A 64 14.13 -3.19 -10.77
CA PHE A 64 12.69 -3.25 -10.45
C PHE A 64 12.02 -1.90 -10.46
N LEU A 65 12.74 -0.79 -10.64
CA LEU A 65 12.15 0.55 -10.72
C LEU A 65 11.19 0.68 -11.90
N GLY A 66 10.11 1.43 -11.69
CA GLY A 66 9.11 1.75 -12.69
C GLY A 66 7.92 0.79 -12.70
N LYS A 67 7.19 0.80 -13.82
CA LYS A 67 5.96 0.00 -14.02
C LYS A 67 6.31 -1.40 -14.47
N SER A 68 5.69 -2.39 -13.87
CA SER A 68 5.87 -3.80 -14.19
C SER A 68 4.63 -4.62 -13.84
N LYS A 69 4.68 -5.92 -14.15
CA LYS A 69 3.67 -6.88 -13.73
C LYS A 69 4.22 -7.77 -12.64
N GLN A 70 3.39 -8.05 -11.65
CA GLN A 70 3.74 -8.91 -10.53
C GLN A 70 2.69 -9.99 -10.34
N LYS A 71 3.13 -11.24 -10.14
CA LYS A 71 2.28 -12.34 -9.73
C LYS A 71 2.10 -12.30 -8.21
N PRO A 72 0.86 -12.10 -7.70
CA PRO A 72 0.60 -12.15 -6.28
C PRO A 72 0.93 -13.51 -5.66
N PRO A 73 1.29 -13.56 -4.36
CA PRO A 73 1.47 -14.84 -3.69
C PRO A 73 0.12 -15.55 -3.54
N ILE A 74 0.13 -16.89 -3.56
CA ILE A 74 -1.08 -17.69 -3.39
C ILE A 74 -1.71 -17.46 -2.00
N TYR A 75 -0.88 -17.22 -0.97
CA TYR A 75 -1.34 -16.84 0.37
C TYR A 75 -1.69 -15.35 0.43
N SER A 76 -2.76 -14.97 -0.28
CA SER A 76 -3.29 -13.60 -0.28
C SER A 76 -4.83 -13.58 -0.21
N ALA A 77 -5.40 -12.43 0.14
CA ALA A 77 -6.84 -12.21 0.22
C ALA A 77 -7.51 -11.85 -1.12
N ILE A 78 -6.78 -11.96 -2.24
CA ILE A 78 -7.33 -11.75 -3.58
C ILE A 78 -8.38 -12.82 -3.84
N LYS A 79 -9.52 -12.39 -4.40
CA LYS A 79 -10.60 -13.30 -4.79
C LYS A 79 -10.46 -13.70 -6.26
N VAL A 80 -10.54 -15.01 -6.50
CA VAL A 80 -10.66 -15.63 -7.83
C VAL A 80 -11.86 -16.56 -7.77
N ASN A 81 -12.80 -16.42 -8.70
CA ASN A 81 -14.05 -17.20 -8.72
C ASN A 81 -14.81 -17.19 -7.38
N GLY A 82 -14.82 -16.03 -6.69
CA GLY A 82 -15.53 -15.85 -5.42
C GLY A 82 -14.79 -16.31 -4.17
N LYS A 83 -13.75 -17.15 -4.28
CA LYS A 83 -12.94 -17.71 -3.21
C LYS A 83 -11.60 -17.00 -3.09
N LYS A 84 -11.07 -16.78 -1.89
CA LYS A 84 -9.77 -16.13 -1.69
C LYS A 84 -8.62 -17.06 -2.03
N LEU A 85 -7.50 -16.54 -2.56
CA LEU A 85 -6.36 -17.35 -2.97
C LEU A 85 -5.80 -18.22 -1.83
N TYR A 86 -5.71 -17.68 -0.60
CA TYR A 86 -5.25 -18.48 0.54
C TYR A 86 -6.15 -19.67 0.86
N GLU A 87 -7.43 -19.67 0.48
CA GLU A 87 -8.35 -20.79 0.67
C GLU A 87 -8.04 -21.92 -0.33
N TYR A 88 -7.66 -21.57 -1.57
CA TYR A 88 -7.15 -22.55 -2.55
C TYR A 88 -5.86 -23.20 -2.04
N ALA A 89 -4.90 -22.39 -1.55
CA ALA A 89 -3.64 -22.91 -1.02
C ALA A 89 -3.85 -23.91 0.14
N ARG A 90 -4.73 -23.58 1.09
CA ARG A 90 -5.03 -24.46 2.23
C ARG A 90 -5.70 -25.78 1.85
N ASN A 91 -6.48 -25.76 0.78
CA ASN A 91 -7.17 -26.95 0.28
C ASN A 91 -6.31 -27.78 -0.72
N GLY A 92 -5.10 -27.31 -1.07
CA GLY A 92 -4.29 -27.94 -2.10
C GLY A 92 -4.89 -27.84 -3.51
N GLU A 93 -5.77 -26.87 -3.75
CA GLU A 93 -6.44 -26.66 -5.03
C GLU A 93 -5.58 -25.76 -5.93
N GLU A 94 -5.41 -26.14 -7.18
CA GLU A 94 -4.74 -25.31 -8.17
C GLU A 94 -5.65 -24.16 -8.62
N VAL A 95 -5.06 -22.99 -8.81
CA VAL A 95 -5.75 -21.80 -9.32
C VAL A 95 -4.81 -20.95 -10.15
N GLU A 96 -5.30 -20.47 -11.29
CA GLU A 96 -4.55 -19.53 -12.11
C GLU A 96 -4.51 -18.16 -11.44
N ILE A 97 -3.31 -17.69 -11.10
CA ILE A 97 -3.08 -16.37 -10.50
C ILE A 97 -2.62 -15.42 -11.60
N LYS A 98 -3.48 -14.47 -11.95
CA LYS A 98 -3.19 -13.43 -12.95
C LYS A 98 -2.24 -12.39 -12.38
N GLU A 99 -1.28 -11.98 -13.20
CA GLU A 99 -0.39 -10.86 -12.89
C GLU A 99 -1.19 -9.55 -12.77
N ARG A 100 -0.63 -8.62 -12.00
CA ARG A 100 -1.20 -7.29 -11.77
C ARG A 100 -0.17 -6.22 -12.06
N ASP A 101 -0.61 -5.10 -12.59
CA ASP A 101 0.22 -3.94 -12.79
C ASP A 101 0.60 -3.35 -11.43
N ILE A 102 1.88 -3.12 -11.24
CA ILE A 102 2.48 -2.47 -10.08
C ILE A 102 3.46 -1.39 -10.54
N GLU A 103 3.81 -0.50 -9.63
CA GLU A 103 4.86 0.48 -9.85
C GLU A 103 5.76 0.58 -8.62
N ILE A 104 7.05 0.44 -8.83
CA ILE A 104 8.08 0.71 -7.83
C ILE A 104 8.67 2.09 -8.13
N MET A 105 8.41 3.04 -7.26
CA MET A 105 8.80 4.45 -7.43
C MET A 105 10.19 4.73 -6.85
N MET A 106 10.59 3.94 -5.84
CA MET A 106 11.88 4.02 -5.18
C MET A 106 12.21 2.64 -4.64
N ILE A 107 13.46 2.24 -4.72
CA ILE A 107 14.00 1.08 -4.03
C ILE A 107 15.46 1.37 -3.69
N GLU A 108 15.83 1.26 -2.42
CA GLU A 108 17.14 1.63 -1.92
C GLU A 108 17.69 0.56 -0.99
N LEU A 109 18.92 0.15 -1.21
CA LEU A 109 19.64 -0.75 -0.32
C LEU A 109 19.98 -0.01 0.99
N ILE A 110 19.61 -0.59 2.12
CA ILE A 110 19.93 -0.07 3.46
C ILE A 110 21.11 -0.83 4.07
N ASP A 111 21.09 -2.16 3.97
CA ASP A 111 22.16 -3.03 4.45
C ASP A 111 22.22 -4.33 3.67
N PHE A 112 23.42 -4.91 3.56
CA PHE A 112 23.64 -6.23 3.00
C PHE A 112 24.70 -6.97 3.80
N SER A 113 24.29 -7.94 4.56
CA SER A 113 25.16 -8.75 5.42
C SER A 113 24.57 -10.13 5.65
N ASN A 114 25.39 -11.15 5.83
CA ASN A 114 24.97 -12.51 6.19
C ASN A 114 23.86 -13.10 5.31
N ASN A 115 23.89 -12.83 4.00
CA ASN A 115 22.86 -13.20 3.02
C ASN A 115 21.48 -12.54 3.24
N GLU A 116 21.41 -11.49 4.03
CA GLU A 116 20.23 -10.67 4.21
C GLU A 116 20.40 -9.34 3.47
N ILE A 117 19.38 -8.97 2.71
CA ILE A 117 19.29 -7.70 1.99
C ILE A 117 18.17 -6.89 2.64
N VAL A 118 18.55 -5.80 3.32
CA VAL A 118 17.61 -4.84 3.89
C VAL A 118 17.45 -3.69 2.91
N PHE A 119 16.21 -3.41 2.51
CA PHE A 119 15.94 -2.32 1.56
C PHE A 119 14.64 -1.58 1.89
N ASP A 120 14.62 -0.30 1.56
CA ASP A 120 13.41 0.52 1.55
C ASP A 120 12.80 0.53 0.15
N VAL A 121 11.47 0.43 0.08
CA VAL A 121 10.75 0.44 -1.19
C VAL A 121 9.48 1.29 -1.10
N LYS A 122 9.31 2.23 -2.04
CA LYS A 122 8.07 2.98 -2.26
C LYS A 122 7.35 2.40 -3.47
N CYS A 123 6.11 1.98 -3.27
CA CYS A 123 5.38 1.27 -4.31
C CYS A 123 3.90 1.66 -4.36
N SER A 124 3.27 1.36 -5.51
CA SER A 124 1.83 1.51 -5.71
C SER A 124 1.01 0.55 -4.83
N LYS A 125 -0.26 0.86 -4.65
CA LYS A 125 -1.21 -0.06 -4.00
C LYS A 125 -1.23 -1.42 -4.70
N GLY A 126 -1.41 -2.48 -3.93
CA GLY A 126 -1.51 -3.84 -4.45
C GLY A 126 -0.18 -4.53 -4.73
N THR A 127 0.95 -3.85 -4.53
CA THR A 127 2.27 -4.45 -4.60
C THR A 127 2.49 -5.39 -3.41
N TYR A 128 2.90 -6.63 -3.68
CA TYR A 128 3.24 -7.64 -2.67
C TYR A 128 4.75 -7.68 -2.46
N ILE A 129 5.20 -7.19 -1.30
CA ILE A 129 6.64 -7.15 -0.97
C ILE A 129 7.22 -8.57 -0.86
N ARG A 130 6.43 -9.55 -0.44
CA ARG A 130 6.81 -10.98 -0.44
C ARG A 130 7.19 -11.48 -1.84
N SER A 131 6.34 -11.20 -2.85
CA SER A 131 6.66 -11.55 -4.24
C SER A 131 7.90 -10.78 -4.73
N LEU A 132 8.01 -9.48 -4.39
CA LEU A 132 9.19 -8.69 -4.76
C LEU A 132 10.48 -9.29 -4.20
N CYS A 133 10.50 -9.74 -2.94
CA CYS A 133 11.65 -10.41 -2.34
C CYS A 133 12.02 -11.69 -3.11
N VAL A 134 11.04 -12.53 -3.45
CA VAL A 134 11.28 -13.74 -4.24
C VAL A 134 11.83 -13.41 -5.63
N ASP A 135 11.28 -12.40 -6.29
CA ASP A 135 11.72 -11.99 -7.63
C ASP A 135 13.14 -11.42 -7.61
N ILE A 136 13.51 -10.63 -6.57
CA ILE A 136 14.88 -10.13 -6.35
C ILE A 136 15.84 -11.31 -6.14
N ALA A 137 15.50 -12.24 -5.23
CA ALA A 137 16.33 -13.41 -4.94
C ALA A 137 16.57 -14.25 -6.21
N LYS A 138 15.51 -14.52 -6.97
CA LYS A 138 15.59 -15.24 -8.25
C LYS A 138 16.50 -14.54 -9.25
N LYS A 139 16.45 -13.21 -9.34
CA LYS A 139 17.31 -12.44 -10.24
C LYS A 139 18.79 -12.46 -9.82
N LEU A 140 19.06 -12.63 -8.52
CA LEU A 140 20.40 -12.88 -7.98
C LEU A 140 20.86 -14.33 -8.17
N GLY A 141 19.98 -15.27 -8.61
CA GLY A 141 20.30 -16.68 -8.86
C GLY A 141 20.15 -17.61 -7.64
N TYR A 142 19.40 -17.16 -6.63
CA TYR A 142 19.20 -17.91 -5.39
C TYR A 142 17.71 -18.02 -5.01
N PRO A 143 17.31 -19.09 -4.27
CA PRO A 143 16.04 -19.07 -3.56
C PRO A 143 16.08 -18.01 -2.45
N GLY A 144 14.94 -17.41 -2.15
CA GLY A 144 14.84 -16.42 -1.08
C GLY A 144 13.41 -16.20 -0.64
N HIS A 145 13.26 -15.61 0.53
CA HIS A 145 11.97 -15.25 1.12
C HIS A 145 12.08 -13.96 1.93
N MET A 146 10.96 -13.32 2.17
CA MET A 146 10.89 -12.16 3.05
C MET A 146 10.99 -12.60 4.52
N SER A 147 12.07 -12.20 5.22
CA SER A 147 12.25 -12.52 6.64
C SER A 147 11.62 -11.47 7.57
N HIS A 148 11.60 -10.19 7.15
CA HIS A 148 11.00 -9.11 7.93
C HIS A 148 10.34 -8.07 7.03
N LEU A 149 9.26 -7.46 7.56
CA LEU A 149 8.55 -6.37 6.87
C LEU A 149 8.02 -5.34 7.87
N GLU A 150 8.34 -4.08 7.62
CA GLU A 150 7.77 -2.96 8.35
C GLU A 150 7.19 -1.94 7.36
N ARG A 151 5.92 -1.60 7.49
CA ARG A 151 5.35 -0.49 6.71
C ARG A 151 5.69 0.82 7.41
N ARG A 152 6.54 1.63 6.79
CA ARG A 152 7.04 2.88 7.32
C ARG A 152 6.17 4.08 6.97
N GLN A 153 5.39 3.96 5.87
CA GLN A 153 4.47 5.01 5.43
C GLN A 153 3.24 4.41 4.74
N ALA A 154 2.08 4.99 5.00
CA ALA A 154 0.82 4.73 4.30
C ALA A 154 0.15 6.06 3.93
N GLY A 155 0.22 6.43 2.64
CA GLY A 155 -0.17 7.76 2.19
C GLY A 155 0.66 8.83 2.89
N ARG A 156 0.00 9.75 3.58
CA ARG A 156 0.66 10.81 4.35
C ARG A 156 1.15 10.38 5.75
N PHE A 157 0.67 9.26 6.27
CA PHE A 157 0.96 8.81 7.64
C PHE A 157 2.33 8.13 7.70
N LEU A 158 3.24 8.68 8.50
CA LEU A 158 4.58 8.15 8.74
C LEU A 158 4.59 7.32 10.02
N ILE A 159 5.52 6.38 10.12
CA ILE A 159 5.70 5.57 11.33
C ILE A 159 6.09 6.40 12.55
N THR A 160 6.79 7.51 12.35
CA THR A 160 7.16 8.47 13.39
C THR A 160 5.98 9.18 14.03
N ASP A 161 4.86 9.25 13.32
CA ASP A 161 3.64 9.95 13.76
C ASP A 161 2.61 8.96 14.33
N CYS A 162 2.95 7.67 14.35
CA CYS A 162 2.08 6.61 14.87
C CYS A 162 2.25 6.45 16.37
N ILE A 163 1.17 6.09 17.03
CA ILE A 163 1.18 5.63 18.42
C ILE A 163 1.45 4.13 18.50
N THR A 164 1.97 3.66 19.61
CA THR A 164 2.12 2.24 19.93
C THR A 164 0.82 1.65 20.47
N LEU A 165 0.72 0.32 20.52
CA LEU A 165 -0.42 -0.34 21.17
C LEU A 165 -0.48 -0.03 22.67
N GLU A 166 0.66 0.11 23.32
CA GLU A 166 0.75 0.48 24.73
C GLU A 166 0.20 1.90 24.98
N GLN A 167 0.53 2.86 24.12
CA GLN A 167 -0.04 4.21 24.19
C GLN A 167 -1.56 4.19 23.98
N LEU A 168 -2.05 3.36 23.04
CA LEU A 168 -3.48 3.19 22.83
C LEU A 168 -4.18 2.61 24.05
N GLU A 169 -3.59 1.60 24.73
CA GLU A 169 -4.13 0.98 25.94
C GLU A 169 -4.15 1.94 27.13
N ASN A 170 -3.24 2.92 27.17
CA ASN A 170 -3.15 3.94 28.21
C ASN A 170 -3.93 5.23 27.89
N ASP A 171 -4.74 5.25 26.82
CA ASP A 171 -5.45 6.44 26.31
C ASP A 171 -4.52 7.63 25.99
N ASP A 172 -3.21 7.36 25.75
CA ASP A 172 -2.21 8.37 25.39
C ASP A 172 -2.15 8.55 23.87
N TYR A 173 -3.20 9.13 23.30
CA TYR A 173 -3.26 9.41 21.86
C TYR A 173 -4.20 10.56 21.52
N SER A 174 -4.05 11.10 20.31
CA SER A 174 -4.98 12.03 19.70
C SER A 174 -5.48 11.49 18.36
N LEU A 175 -6.74 11.80 18.03
CA LEU A 175 -7.31 11.44 16.73
C LEU A 175 -7.00 12.53 15.71
N HIS A 176 -6.56 12.14 14.53
CA HIS A 176 -6.53 13.04 13.38
C HIS A 176 -7.96 13.33 12.92
N SER A 177 -8.22 14.57 12.53
CA SER A 177 -9.47 14.92 11.87
C SER A 177 -9.58 14.31 10.48
N ILE A 178 -10.80 14.20 9.93
CA ILE A 178 -10.98 13.79 8.52
C ILE A 178 -10.35 14.82 7.58
N ASP A 179 -10.41 16.10 7.94
CA ASP A 179 -9.78 17.20 7.20
C ASP A 179 -8.28 17.01 7.09
N ASP A 180 -7.61 16.74 8.21
CA ASP A 180 -6.17 16.43 8.22
C ASP A 180 -5.85 15.23 7.35
N ALA A 181 -6.66 14.18 7.44
CA ALA A 181 -6.45 12.96 6.67
C ALA A 181 -6.57 13.19 5.15
N LEU A 182 -7.39 14.15 4.72
CA LEU A 182 -7.71 14.45 3.32
C LEU A 182 -7.12 15.79 2.82
N CYS A 183 -6.22 16.43 3.56
CA CYS A 183 -5.68 17.76 3.24
C CYS A 183 -4.90 17.82 1.90
N GLY A 184 -4.52 16.67 1.32
CA GLY A 184 -3.83 16.60 0.02
C GLY A 184 -4.73 16.76 -1.21
N PHE A 185 -6.05 16.79 -1.03
CA PHE A 185 -6.99 16.99 -2.14
C PHE A 185 -7.13 18.48 -2.49
N PRO A 186 -7.26 18.85 -3.79
CA PRO A 186 -7.72 20.18 -4.19
C PRO A 186 -9.03 20.50 -3.45
N GLN A 187 -9.19 21.77 -3.05
CA GLN A 187 -10.33 22.22 -2.25
C GLN A 187 -11.23 23.15 -3.04
N LEU A 188 -12.54 22.99 -2.89
CA LEU A 188 -13.55 23.90 -3.39
C LEU A 188 -14.48 24.32 -2.24
N LYS A 189 -14.60 25.64 -2.00
CA LYS A 189 -15.54 26.21 -1.03
C LYS A 189 -16.82 26.64 -1.72
N LEU A 190 -17.94 26.39 -1.07
CA LEU A 190 -19.27 26.76 -1.56
C LEU A 190 -19.97 27.64 -0.53
N ASP A 191 -20.54 28.75 -1.01
CA ASP A 191 -21.41 29.61 -0.19
C ASP A 191 -22.74 28.93 0.14
N ASP A 192 -23.30 28.21 -0.84
CA ASP A 192 -24.51 27.38 -0.65
C ASP A 192 -24.14 25.88 -0.72
N PRO A 193 -24.15 25.15 0.40
CA PRO A 193 -23.85 23.72 0.44
C PRO A 193 -25.03 22.82 0.02
N THR A 194 -26.23 23.38 -0.23
CA THR A 194 -27.46 22.64 -0.56
C THR A 194 -27.26 21.64 -1.70
N PRO A 195 -26.56 21.96 -2.82
CA PRO A 195 -26.31 21.01 -3.89
C PRO A 195 -25.53 19.77 -3.42
N VAL A 196 -24.63 19.94 -2.45
CA VAL A 196 -23.80 18.83 -1.92
C VAL A 196 -24.65 17.82 -1.17
N TYR A 197 -25.53 18.30 -0.28
CA TYR A 197 -26.43 17.43 0.49
C TYR A 197 -27.39 16.62 -0.39
N HIS A 198 -27.70 17.15 -1.57
CA HIS A 198 -28.55 16.46 -2.56
C HIS A 198 -27.74 15.66 -3.60
N GLY A 199 -26.39 15.59 -3.47
CA GLY A 199 -25.54 14.85 -4.40
C GLY A 199 -25.51 15.40 -5.83
N LYS A 200 -25.90 16.67 -6.02
CA LYS A 200 -25.93 17.33 -7.34
C LYS A 200 -24.53 17.57 -7.86
N GLN A 201 -24.39 17.64 -9.18
CA GLN A 201 -23.16 18.07 -9.82
C GLN A 201 -22.88 19.56 -9.53
N ILE A 202 -21.58 19.87 -9.40
CA ILE A 202 -21.10 21.22 -9.15
C ILE A 202 -20.22 21.65 -10.33
N LYS A 203 -20.46 22.85 -10.88
CA LYS A 203 -19.63 23.41 -11.95
C LYS A 203 -18.25 23.79 -11.37
N SER A 204 -17.19 23.30 -11.99
CA SER A 204 -15.80 23.58 -11.58
C SER A 204 -14.82 23.07 -12.62
N ASP A 205 -13.72 23.78 -12.78
CA ASP A 205 -12.60 23.42 -13.67
C ASP A 205 -11.52 22.58 -12.93
N LEU A 206 -11.70 22.29 -11.63
CA LEU A 206 -10.81 21.46 -10.87
C LEU A 206 -10.85 20.02 -11.41
N THR A 207 -9.70 19.34 -11.38
CA THR A 207 -9.51 17.98 -11.91
C THR A 207 -9.21 16.98 -10.79
N GLY A 208 -9.45 15.69 -11.06
CA GLY A 208 -9.25 14.62 -10.09
C GLY A 208 -10.28 14.64 -8.98
N GLN A 209 -9.89 14.17 -7.81
CA GLN A 209 -10.73 14.19 -6.60
C GLN A 209 -10.57 15.54 -5.89
N VAL A 210 -11.70 16.11 -5.47
CA VAL A 210 -11.80 17.45 -4.89
C VAL A 210 -12.56 17.38 -3.57
N ALA A 211 -12.01 17.97 -2.52
CA ALA A 211 -12.65 18.11 -1.23
C ALA A 211 -13.56 19.36 -1.24
N ILE A 212 -14.84 19.17 -0.92
CA ILE A 212 -15.83 20.24 -0.91
C ILE A 212 -16.06 20.71 0.51
N TYR A 213 -15.96 22.02 0.71
CA TYR A 213 -16.14 22.68 2.01
C TYR A 213 -17.28 23.70 1.94
N ASP A 214 -17.92 23.96 3.11
CA ASP A 214 -18.76 25.13 3.27
C ASP A 214 -17.93 26.40 3.56
N ASN A 215 -18.59 27.52 3.71
CA ASN A 215 -17.96 28.81 4.04
C ASN A 215 -17.44 28.89 5.48
N GLN A 216 -17.82 27.94 6.34
CA GLN A 216 -17.33 27.81 7.71
C GLN A 216 -16.14 26.84 7.81
N ASN A 217 -15.60 26.36 6.67
CA ASN A 217 -14.54 25.37 6.54
C ASN A 217 -14.89 23.96 7.08
N HIS A 218 -16.14 23.57 7.08
CA HIS A 218 -16.50 22.19 7.34
C HIS A 218 -16.38 21.37 6.07
N LEU A 219 -15.66 20.25 6.13
CA LEU A 219 -15.56 19.29 5.03
C LEU A 219 -16.90 18.59 4.84
N LEU A 220 -17.49 18.76 3.67
CA LEU A 220 -18.81 18.21 3.34
C LEU A 220 -18.72 16.89 2.57
N ALA A 221 -17.86 16.81 1.57
CA ALA A 221 -17.85 15.66 0.67
C ALA A 221 -16.55 15.60 -0.16
N ILE A 222 -16.31 14.44 -0.75
CA ILE A 222 -15.35 14.30 -1.86
C ILE A 222 -16.13 14.14 -3.16
N TYR A 223 -15.75 14.93 -4.15
CA TYR A 223 -16.24 14.92 -5.51
C TYR A 223 -15.13 14.53 -6.48
N GLU A 224 -15.49 14.13 -7.68
CA GLU A 224 -14.55 13.76 -8.73
C GLU A 224 -14.91 14.49 -10.04
N SER A 225 -13.90 14.98 -10.72
CA SER A 225 -14.08 15.65 -12.03
C SER A 225 -14.67 14.71 -13.07
N THR A 226 -15.68 15.21 -13.80
CA THR A 226 -16.27 14.50 -14.95
C THR A 226 -15.45 14.69 -16.22
N GLY A 227 -14.47 15.61 -16.24
CA GLY A 227 -13.75 16.04 -17.44
C GLY A 227 -14.54 16.99 -18.35
N GLN A 228 -15.74 17.43 -17.93
CA GLN A 228 -16.64 18.30 -18.72
C GLN A 228 -16.99 19.60 -17.97
N GLY A 229 -16.12 20.08 -17.10
CA GLY A 229 -16.35 21.30 -16.32
C GLY A 229 -17.32 21.11 -15.15
N TYR A 230 -17.53 19.88 -14.72
CA TYR A 230 -18.36 19.54 -13.56
C TYR A 230 -17.67 18.53 -12.66
N LEU A 231 -18.01 18.60 -11.37
CA LEU A 231 -17.68 17.62 -10.35
C LEU A 231 -18.93 16.80 -10.00
N LYS A 232 -18.79 15.49 -9.87
CA LYS A 232 -19.84 14.56 -9.39
C LYS A 232 -19.54 14.08 -7.99
N ASN A 233 -20.57 13.87 -7.16
CA ASN A 233 -20.42 13.35 -5.82
C ASN A 233 -19.83 11.93 -5.82
N VAL A 234 -18.80 11.71 -4.99
CA VAL A 234 -18.22 10.38 -4.71
C VAL A 234 -18.66 9.92 -3.33
N ARG A 235 -18.55 10.80 -2.31
CA ARG A 235 -18.89 10.45 -0.93
C ARG A 235 -19.20 11.67 -0.08
N GLY A 236 -20.38 11.67 0.57
CA GLY A 236 -20.71 12.61 1.66
C GLY A 236 -19.98 12.21 2.95
N LEU A 237 -19.48 13.23 3.67
CA LEU A 237 -18.70 13.07 4.91
C LEU A 237 -19.37 13.68 6.13
N TRP A 238 -20.56 14.31 5.96
CA TRP A 238 -21.40 14.85 7.02
C TRP A 238 -22.02 13.78 7.92
#